data_833aa47b1ef0afd5643b1b8770a9d6b2
#
_entry.id   833aa47b1ef0afd5643b1b8770a9d6b2
#
_cell.length_a   1.000
_cell.length_b   1.000
_cell.length_c   1.000
_cell.angle_alpha   90.00
_cell.angle_beta   90.00
_cell.angle_gamma   90.00
#
_symmetry.space_group_name_H-M   'P 1'
#
loop_
_entity.id
_entity.type
_entity.pdbx_description
1 polymer ?
#
loop_
_entity_poly.entity_id
_entity_poly.type
_entity_poly.pdbx_seq_one_letter_code
_entity_poly.pdbx_strand_id
1 'polypeptide(L)'
;MAKPFIKWAGGKTQLLAQFELLIPQDLNNTDGFTYIEPFVGGGAMLFYMLQKFPNMSRAIINDINPNLTTAYRIVRDSPSSLVMELKRLQGEFRQLNEEGSKKEYFLNIRKSYNTEEHDDITKTAMFIFLNRTCFNGLHRVNSKGHFNVPSVSYTHLTLPT
;
A
#
# COMPACT_ATOMS: atom_id res chain seq x y z
N MET A 1 9.18 0.87 -13.64
CA MET A 1 8.51 2.11 -13.21
C MET A 1 7.75 1.80 -11.91
N ALA A 2 8.09 2.46 -10.80
CA ALA A 2 7.45 2.21 -9.50
C ALA A 2 5.99 2.69 -9.52
N LYS A 3 5.09 1.93 -8.87
CA LYS A 3 3.65 2.22 -8.81
C LYS A 3 3.15 2.08 -7.37
N PRO A 4 1.99 2.69 -7.05
CA PRO A 4 1.34 2.48 -5.76
C PRO A 4 1.18 0.98 -5.43
N PHE A 5 1.68 0.58 -4.27
CA PHE A 5 1.64 -0.82 -3.81
C PHE A 5 0.38 -1.14 -2.99
N ILE A 6 -0.35 -0.12 -2.55
CA ILE A 6 -1.62 -0.21 -1.82
C ILE A 6 -2.74 0.42 -2.65
N LYS A 7 -3.90 -0.22 -2.67
CA LYS A 7 -5.14 0.40 -3.15
C LYS A 7 -5.71 1.26 -2.02
N TRP A 8 -6.00 2.51 -2.33
CA TRP A 8 -6.51 3.45 -1.32
C TRP A 8 -7.68 4.25 -1.84
N ALA A 9 -8.76 4.34 -1.04
CA ALA A 9 -9.92 5.14 -1.41
C ALA A 9 -9.53 6.62 -1.55
N GLY A 10 -10.06 7.29 -2.56
CA GLY A 10 -9.66 8.67 -2.89
C GLY A 10 -8.28 8.77 -3.55
N GLY A 11 -7.77 7.66 -4.10
CA GLY A 11 -6.49 7.66 -4.83
C GLY A 11 -6.47 8.69 -5.95
N LYS A 12 -5.44 9.54 -5.95
CA LYS A 12 -5.29 10.72 -6.85
C LYS A 12 -4.87 10.34 -8.27
N THR A 13 -4.85 9.05 -8.64
CA THR A 13 -4.37 8.59 -9.97
C THR A 13 -5.17 9.24 -11.12
N GLN A 14 -6.49 9.39 -10.96
CA GLN A 14 -7.34 10.03 -11.97
C GLN A 14 -7.13 11.54 -12.06
N LEU A 15 -6.54 12.15 -11.02
CA LEU A 15 -6.30 13.60 -10.95
C LEU A 15 -4.88 13.98 -11.39
N LEU A 16 -4.00 13.00 -11.67
CA LEU A 16 -2.59 13.26 -12.01
C LEU A 16 -2.47 14.22 -13.21
N ALA A 17 -3.26 14.02 -14.25
CA ALA A 17 -3.24 14.91 -15.43
C ALA A 17 -3.64 16.35 -15.10
N GLN A 18 -4.54 16.55 -14.13
CA GLN A 18 -4.94 17.88 -13.67
C GLN A 18 -3.85 18.49 -12.77
N PHE A 19 -3.27 17.71 -11.87
CA PHE A 19 -2.18 18.16 -11.03
C PHE A 19 -0.94 18.54 -11.84
N GLU A 20 -0.67 17.83 -12.93
CA GLU A 20 0.46 18.13 -13.82
C GLU A 20 0.41 19.57 -14.34
N LEU A 21 -0.77 20.09 -14.64
CA LEU A 21 -0.96 21.47 -15.10
C LEU A 21 -0.70 22.51 -13.99
N LEU A 22 -0.73 22.11 -12.74
CA LEU A 22 -0.52 22.99 -11.58
C LEU A 22 0.92 22.94 -11.04
N ILE A 23 1.75 22.04 -11.55
CA ILE A 23 3.15 21.95 -11.16
C ILE A 23 3.91 23.11 -11.78
N PRO A 24 4.75 23.84 -11.01
CA PRO A 24 5.59 24.91 -11.53
C PRO A 24 6.44 24.44 -12.72
N GLN A 25 6.42 25.18 -13.81
CA GLN A 25 7.10 24.78 -15.06
C GLN A 25 8.63 24.79 -14.95
N ASP A 26 9.16 25.59 -14.05
CA ASP A 26 10.59 25.74 -13.76
C ASP A 26 11.15 24.66 -12.83
N LEU A 27 10.28 23.79 -12.30
CA LEU A 27 10.69 22.77 -11.32
C LEU A 27 11.74 21.80 -11.89
N ASN A 28 11.72 21.51 -13.18
CA ASN A 28 12.73 20.69 -13.86
C ASN A 28 14.13 21.34 -13.86
N ASN A 29 14.18 22.66 -13.80
CA ASN A 29 15.41 23.45 -13.86
C ASN A 29 15.89 23.88 -12.46
N THR A 30 15.13 23.57 -11.42
CA THR A 30 15.47 23.87 -10.04
C THR A 30 16.56 22.93 -9.56
N ASP A 31 17.63 23.48 -8.99
CA ASP A 31 18.76 22.71 -8.50
C ASP A 31 18.45 22.08 -7.14
N GLY A 32 17.78 20.95 -7.21
CA GLY A 32 17.29 20.19 -6.06
C GLY A 32 16.08 20.84 -5.36
N PHE A 33 15.05 20.07 -5.07
CA PHE A 33 13.92 20.56 -4.28
C PHE A 33 13.40 19.50 -3.32
N THR A 34 12.65 19.92 -2.32
CA THR A 34 11.93 19.05 -1.39
C THR A 34 10.46 18.99 -1.75
N TYR A 35 9.96 17.78 -2.01
CA TYR A 35 8.54 17.51 -2.18
C TYR A 35 7.90 17.18 -0.83
N ILE A 36 6.75 17.75 -0.52
CA ILE A 36 6.01 17.49 0.72
C ILE A 36 4.58 17.06 0.39
N GLU A 37 4.19 15.87 0.85
CA GLU A 37 2.82 15.33 0.70
C GLU A 37 2.24 14.94 2.06
N PRO A 38 1.40 15.82 2.67
CA PRO A 38 0.83 15.59 4.01
C PRO A 38 -0.22 14.47 4.07
N PHE A 39 -0.81 14.10 2.92
CA PHE A 39 -1.89 13.11 2.80
C PHE A 39 -1.57 12.15 1.65
N VAL A 40 -0.53 11.31 1.87
CA VAL A 40 0.04 10.47 0.81
C VAL A 40 -0.92 9.37 0.31
N GLY A 41 -1.76 8.82 1.18
CA GLY A 41 -2.68 7.74 0.82
C GLY A 41 -1.94 6.57 0.13
N GLY A 42 -2.43 6.16 -1.04
CA GLY A 42 -1.79 5.14 -1.88
C GLY A 42 -0.52 5.59 -2.60
N GLY A 43 -0.14 6.88 -2.54
CA GLY A 43 1.11 7.41 -3.10
C GLY A 43 1.09 7.71 -4.59
N ALA A 44 -0.08 7.90 -5.20
CA ALA A 44 -0.16 8.18 -6.64
C ALA A 44 0.68 9.40 -7.04
N MET A 45 0.57 10.50 -6.28
CA MET A 45 1.34 11.72 -6.53
C MET A 45 2.81 11.55 -6.19
N LEU A 46 3.14 10.90 -5.06
CA LEU A 46 4.51 10.59 -4.68
C LEU A 46 5.26 9.84 -5.80
N PHE A 47 4.67 8.73 -6.29
CA PHE A 47 5.30 7.93 -7.35
C PHE A 47 5.38 8.68 -8.68
N TYR A 48 4.42 9.54 -8.98
CA TYR A 48 4.49 10.43 -10.14
C TYR A 48 5.67 11.41 -10.01
N MET A 49 5.80 12.09 -8.88
CA MET A 49 6.88 13.06 -8.63
C MET A 49 8.26 12.41 -8.68
N LEU A 50 8.43 11.24 -8.03
CA LEU A 50 9.67 10.47 -8.05
C LEU A 50 10.13 10.06 -9.46
N GLN A 51 9.18 9.85 -10.38
CA GLN A 51 9.48 9.44 -11.75
C GLN A 51 9.74 10.63 -12.68
N LYS A 52 8.98 11.70 -12.49
CA LYS A 52 9.03 12.86 -13.37
C LYS A 52 10.21 13.79 -13.07
N PHE A 53 10.62 13.88 -11.79
CA PHE A 53 11.60 14.86 -11.34
C PHE A 53 12.84 14.16 -10.72
N PRO A 54 13.81 13.75 -11.54
CA PRO A 54 15.04 13.13 -11.04
C PRO A 54 15.91 14.10 -10.21
N ASN A 55 15.69 15.41 -10.35
CA ASN A 55 16.32 16.47 -9.57
C ASN A 55 15.68 16.69 -8.18
N MET A 56 14.63 15.94 -7.82
CA MET A 56 14.07 15.98 -6.48
C MET A 56 15.06 15.40 -5.47
N SER A 57 15.52 16.23 -4.54
CA SER A 57 16.53 15.83 -3.53
C SER A 57 15.92 15.14 -2.32
N ARG A 58 14.65 15.43 -2.01
CA ARG A 58 13.98 14.90 -0.82
C ARG A 58 12.47 14.81 -1.02
N ALA A 59 11.85 13.72 -0.51
CA ALA A 59 10.41 13.61 -0.35
C ALA A 59 10.05 13.46 1.14
N ILE A 60 9.14 14.29 1.64
CA ILE A 60 8.57 14.21 2.98
C ILE A 60 7.10 13.84 2.82
N ILE A 61 6.72 12.69 3.33
CA ILE A 61 5.35 12.18 3.21
C ILE A 61 4.75 11.95 4.60
N ASN A 62 3.46 12.15 4.71
CA ASN A 62 2.69 11.86 5.90
C ASN A 62 1.29 11.36 5.54
N ASP A 63 0.65 10.69 6.49
CA ASP A 63 -0.78 10.34 6.46
C ASP A 63 -1.29 10.20 7.90
N ILE A 64 -2.56 10.44 8.10
CA ILE A 64 -3.20 10.25 9.41
C ILE A 64 -3.27 8.76 9.79
N ASN A 65 -3.24 7.87 8.80
CA ASN A 65 -3.30 6.43 9.03
C ASN A 65 -1.90 5.88 9.35
N PRO A 66 -1.64 5.41 10.58
CA PRO A 66 -0.32 4.92 10.98
C PRO A 66 0.11 3.65 10.22
N ASN A 67 -0.84 2.85 9.73
CA ASN A 67 -0.50 1.67 8.92
C ASN A 67 0.12 2.07 7.57
N LEU A 68 -0.33 3.20 6.98
CA LEU A 68 0.28 3.72 5.75
C LEU A 68 1.69 4.25 6.02
N THR A 69 1.87 5.10 7.02
CA THR A 69 3.20 5.67 7.32
C THR A 69 4.21 4.60 7.69
N THR A 70 3.78 3.57 8.46
CA THR A 70 4.62 2.40 8.75
C THR A 70 4.95 1.63 7.48
N ALA A 71 3.95 1.38 6.61
CA ALA A 71 4.19 0.65 5.35
C ALA A 71 5.20 1.37 4.46
N TYR A 72 5.10 2.69 4.29
CA TYR A 72 6.10 3.46 3.54
C TYR A 72 7.49 3.39 4.17
N ARG A 73 7.59 3.46 5.50
CA ARG A 73 8.85 3.32 6.23
C ARG A 73 9.47 1.94 5.98
N ILE A 74 8.70 0.87 6.09
CA ILE A 74 9.19 -0.51 5.85
C ILE A 74 9.59 -0.72 4.39
N VAL A 75 8.85 -0.17 3.43
CA VAL A 75 9.22 -0.20 2.00
C VAL A 75 10.55 0.50 1.75
N ARG A 76 10.84 1.60 2.45
CA ARG A 76 12.10 2.33 2.34
C ARG A 76 13.26 1.60 3.03
N ASP A 77 13.05 1.12 4.27
CA ASP A 77 14.13 0.73 5.17
C ASP A 77 14.41 -0.79 5.16
N SER A 78 13.39 -1.61 4.84
CA SER A 78 13.48 -3.08 4.91
C SER A 78 12.78 -3.78 3.73
N PRO A 79 13.00 -3.35 2.47
CA PRO A 79 12.25 -3.88 1.32
C PRO A 79 12.44 -5.38 1.12
N SER A 80 13.66 -5.90 1.30
CA SER A 80 13.96 -7.31 1.10
C SER A 80 13.20 -8.21 2.10
N SER A 81 13.17 -7.82 3.38
CA SER A 81 12.44 -8.56 4.42
C SER A 81 10.92 -8.50 4.18
N LEU A 82 10.41 -7.34 3.76
CA LEU A 82 9.00 -7.20 3.40
C LEU A 82 8.63 -8.11 2.22
N VAL A 83 9.47 -8.15 1.18
CA VAL A 83 9.25 -9.02 0.01
C VAL A 83 9.26 -10.49 0.39
N MET A 84 10.16 -10.92 1.29
CA MET A 84 10.19 -12.31 1.80
C MET A 84 8.87 -12.65 2.48
N GLU A 85 8.38 -11.80 3.36
CA GLU A 85 7.14 -12.04 4.11
C GLU A 85 5.90 -12.02 3.18
N LEU A 86 5.85 -11.10 2.22
CA LEU A 86 4.82 -11.08 1.19
C LEU A 86 4.83 -12.35 0.32
N LYS A 87 6.01 -12.86 -0.05
CA LYS A 87 6.14 -14.13 -0.79
C LYS A 87 5.66 -15.33 0.03
N ARG A 88 5.92 -15.34 1.34
CA ARG A 88 5.41 -16.39 2.24
C ARG A 88 3.88 -16.39 2.24
N LEU A 89 3.24 -15.25 2.56
CA LEU A 89 1.78 -15.13 2.56
C LEU A 89 1.16 -15.47 1.20
N GLN A 90 1.77 -15.01 0.11
CA GLN A 90 1.33 -15.31 -1.25
C GLN A 90 1.47 -16.79 -1.60
N GLY A 91 2.58 -17.42 -1.19
CA GLY A 91 2.85 -18.83 -1.42
C GLY A 91 1.82 -19.71 -0.73
N GLU A 92 1.58 -19.48 0.56
CA GLU A 92 0.57 -20.19 1.36
C GLU A 92 -0.82 -20.03 0.73
N PHE A 93 -1.19 -18.78 0.37
CA PHE A 93 -2.48 -18.49 -0.26
C PHE A 93 -2.68 -19.15 -1.63
N ARG A 94 -1.63 -19.20 -2.46
CA ARG A 94 -1.68 -19.80 -3.82
C ARG A 94 -1.78 -21.33 -3.80
N GLN A 95 -1.27 -21.99 -2.75
CA GLN A 95 -1.39 -23.43 -2.60
C GLN A 95 -2.81 -23.90 -2.29
N LEU A 96 -3.70 -22.98 -1.86
CA LEU A 96 -5.09 -23.27 -1.58
C LEU A 96 -5.89 -23.31 -2.89
N ASN A 97 -6.49 -24.46 -3.21
CA ASN A 97 -7.24 -24.65 -4.45
C ASN A 97 -8.70 -24.26 -4.32
N GLU A 98 -9.28 -24.40 -3.12
CA GLU A 98 -10.69 -24.16 -2.87
C GLU A 98 -10.94 -22.72 -2.40
N GLU A 99 -12.05 -22.12 -2.88
CA GLU A 99 -12.46 -20.78 -2.48
C GLU A 99 -12.73 -20.68 -0.97
N GLY A 100 -13.31 -21.74 -0.39
CA GLY A 100 -13.55 -21.82 1.05
C GLY A 100 -12.27 -21.72 1.85
N SER A 101 -11.23 -22.47 1.48
CA SER A 101 -9.92 -22.47 2.13
C SER A 101 -9.23 -21.12 1.98
N LYS A 102 -9.33 -20.46 0.83
CA LYS A 102 -8.80 -19.10 0.62
C LYS A 102 -9.50 -18.08 1.50
N LYS A 103 -10.81 -18.19 1.63
CA LYS A 103 -11.60 -17.32 2.52
C LYS A 103 -11.21 -17.53 3.98
N GLU A 104 -11.05 -18.78 4.41
CA GLU A 104 -10.62 -19.11 5.77
C GLU A 104 -9.22 -18.55 6.06
N TYR A 105 -8.27 -18.75 5.15
CA TYR A 105 -6.93 -18.18 5.26
C TYR A 105 -6.97 -16.64 5.40
N PHE A 106 -7.74 -15.96 4.56
CA PHE A 106 -7.94 -14.50 4.67
C PHE A 106 -8.49 -14.11 6.05
N LEU A 107 -9.49 -14.83 6.57
CA LEU A 107 -10.09 -14.55 7.87
C LEU A 107 -9.11 -14.77 9.01
N ASN A 108 -8.25 -15.78 8.92
CA ASN A 108 -7.20 -16.06 9.90
C ASN A 108 -6.14 -14.95 9.90
N ILE A 109 -5.64 -14.53 8.72
CA ILE A 109 -4.73 -13.38 8.62
C ILE A 109 -5.38 -12.11 9.17
N ARG A 110 -6.65 -11.86 8.86
CA ARG A 110 -7.38 -10.68 9.37
C ARG A 110 -7.54 -10.71 10.90
N LYS A 111 -7.82 -11.89 11.47
CA LYS A 111 -7.91 -12.06 12.93
C LYS A 111 -6.54 -11.78 13.57
N SER A 112 -5.50 -12.42 13.10
CA SER A 112 -4.14 -12.25 13.61
C SER A 112 -3.68 -10.77 13.51
N TYR A 113 -3.88 -10.12 12.34
CA TYR A 113 -3.60 -8.70 12.15
C TYR A 113 -4.28 -7.80 13.18
N ASN A 114 -5.52 -8.13 13.58
CA ASN A 114 -6.33 -7.31 14.47
C ASN A 114 -6.06 -7.57 15.96
N THR A 115 -5.64 -8.77 16.35
CA THR A 115 -5.67 -9.23 17.75
C THR A 115 -4.32 -9.69 18.30
N GLU A 116 -3.32 -9.87 17.44
CA GLU A 116 -2.00 -10.34 17.83
C GLU A 116 -0.96 -9.24 17.67
N GLU A 117 0.09 -9.31 18.47
CA GLU A 117 1.25 -8.44 18.32
C GLU A 117 2.19 -9.01 17.24
N HIS A 118 2.62 -8.14 16.34
CA HIS A 118 3.54 -8.45 15.27
C HIS A 118 4.59 -7.35 15.15
N ASP A 119 5.77 -7.70 14.68
CA ASP A 119 6.74 -6.71 14.24
C ASP A 119 6.20 -5.90 13.03
N ASP A 120 6.79 -4.74 12.78
CA ASP A 120 6.34 -3.82 11.75
C ASP A 120 6.40 -4.42 10.33
N ILE A 121 7.33 -5.34 10.06
CA ILE A 121 7.48 -5.99 8.74
C ILE A 121 6.32 -6.95 8.51
N THR A 122 6.09 -7.86 9.45
CA THR A 122 4.99 -8.84 9.41
C THR A 122 3.64 -8.13 9.34
N LYS A 123 3.44 -7.12 10.18
CA LYS A 123 2.19 -6.33 10.18
C LYS A 123 1.97 -5.59 8.87
N THR A 124 3.02 -5.03 8.28
CA THR A 124 2.96 -4.37 6.96
C THR A 124 2.64 -5.37 5.85
N ALA A 125 3.25 -6.55 5.87
CA ALA A 125 2.95 -7.59 4.88
C ALA A 125 1.50 -8.06 4.97
N MET A 126 0.98 -8.30 6.19
CA MET A 126 -0.43 -8.62 6.41
C MET A 126 -1.35 -7.48 5.93
N PHE A 127 -1.02 -6.24 6.22
CA PHE A 127 -1.79 -5.07 5.77
C PHE A 127 -1.88 -5.00 4.24
N ILE A 128 -0.77 -5.18 3.54
CA ILE A 128 -0.73 -5.22 2.07
C ILE A 128 -1.51 -6.42 1.54
N PHE A 129 -1.34 -7.61 2.12
CA PHE A 129 -2.07 -8.82 1.75
C PHE A 129 -3.58 -8.61 1.88
N LEU A 130 -4.05 -8.15 3.05
CA LEU A 130 -5.47 -7.89 3.31
C LEU A 130 -6.05 -6.86 2.34
N ASN A 131 -5.33 -5.76 2.10
CA ASN A 131 -5.75 -4.73 1.15
C ASN A 131 -5.88 -5.28 -0.29
N ARG A 132 -5.00 -6.19 -0.70
CA ARG A 132 -5.00 -6.77 -2.05
C ARG A 132 -6.03 -7.88 -2.23
N THR A 133 -6.45 -8.54 -1.15
CA THR A 133 -7.36 -9.69 -1.17
C THR A 133 -8.74 -9.39 -0.60
N CYS A 134 -8.98 -8.18 -0.09
CA CYS A 134 -10.31 -7.74 0.36
C CYS A 134 -11.14 -7.14 -0.78
N PHE A 135 -12.43 -6.98 -0.52
CA PHE A 135 -13.40 -6.40 -1.46
C PHE A 135 -12.95 -4.99 -1.89
N ASN A 136 -12.76 -4.81 -3.19
CA ASN A 136 -12.34 -3.56 -3.86
C ASN A 136 -11.03 -2.91 -3.34
N GLY A 137 -10.24 -3.60 -2.55
CA GLY A 137 -9.04 -3.03 -1.93
C GLY A 137 -9.35 -1.91 -0.95
N LEU A 138 -10.51 -1.96 -0.31
CA LEU A 138 -10.92 -0.96 0.66
C LEU A 138 -10.11 -1.10 1.96
N HIS A 139 -9.92 0.01 2.65
CA HIS A 139 -9.50 0.02 4.04
C HIS A 139 -10.64 0.58 4.89
N ARG A 140 -11.16 -0.25 5.80
CA ARG A 140 -12.19 0.13 6.74
C ARG A 140 -11.94 -0.55 8.07
N VAL A 141 -12.14 0.18 9.15
CA VAL A 141 -12.05 -0.34 10.52
C VAL A 141 -13.39 -0.17 11.24
N ASN A 142 -13.64 -1.02 12.21
CA ASN A 142 -14.79 -0.88 13.10
C ASN A 142 -14.48 0.12 14.25
N SER A 143 -15.42 0.29 15.19
CA SER A 143 -15.27 1.18 16.35
C SER A 143 -14.10 0.82 17.28
N LYS A 144 -13.58 -0.42 17.20
CA LYS A 144 -12.39 -0.88 17.96
C LYS A 144 -11.09 -0.66 17.19
N GLY A 145 -11.13 -0.06 15.99
CA GLY A 145 -9.96 0.10 15.12
C GLY A 145 -9.56 -1.16 14.35
N HIS A 146 -10.37 -2.24 14.39
CA HIS A 146 -10.06 -3.49 13.71
C HIS A 146 -10.47 -3.44 12.24
N PHE A 147 -9.57 -3.88 11.35
CA PHE A 147 -9.85 -4.07 9.93
C PHE A 147 -11.03 -5.04 9.74
N ASN A 148 -12.07 -4.62 9.01
CA ASN A 148 -13.34 -5.35 8.91
C ASN A 148 -13.88 -5.51 7.49
N VAL A 149 -13.08 -5.23 6.45
CA VAL A 149 -13.50 -5.46 5.07
C VAL A 149 -13.59 -6.96 4.80
N PRO A 150 -14.63 -7.46 4.11
CA PRO A 150 -14.74 -8.86 3.74
C PRO A 150 -13.70 -9.24 2.67
N SER A 151 -13.43 -10.55 2.55
CA SER A 151 -12.68 -11.08 1.42
C SER A 151 -13.43 -10.87 0.10
N VAL A 152 -12.69 -10.75 -1.00
CA VAL A 152 -13.28 -10.81 -2.34
C VAL A 152 -13.55 -12.28 -2.72
N SER A 153 -14.46 -12.52 -3.67
CA SER A 153 -14.57 -13.82 -4.35
C SER A 153 -13.31 -14.02 -5.23
N TYR A 154 -12.60 -15.15 -5.06
CA TYR A 154 -11.22 -15.33 -5.51
C TYR A 154 -11.06 -15.83 -6.95
N THR A 155 -12.08 -15.69 -7.79
CA THR A 155 -12.05 -16.21 -9.15
C THR A 155 -10.96 -15.58 -10.05
N HIS A 156 -10.44 -14.38 -9.71
CA HIS A 156 -9.44 -13.67 -10.54
C HIS A 156 -8.48 -12.76 -9.74
N LEU A 157 -7.72 -13.29 -8.80
CA LEU A 157 -6.71 -12.48 -8.08
C LEU A 157 -5.29 -12.79 -8.57
N THR A 158 -4.70 -11.83 -9.27
CA THR A 158 -3.24 -11.72 -9.44
C THR A 158 -2.71 -10.75 -8.39
N LEU A 159 -1.94 -11.25 -7.42
CA LEU A 159 -1.10 -10.38 -6.60
C LEU A 159 0.05 -9.85 -7.46
N PRO A 160 0.46 -8.57 -7.30
CA PRO A 160 1.59 -8.06 -8.06
C PRO A 160 2.85 -8.83 -7.69
N THR A 161 3.53 -9.29 -8.70
CA THR A 161 4.91 -9.81 -8.65
C THR A 161 5.89 -8.67 -8.56
#